data_a28b08312d9f94856a4002ef58591fb3
#
_entry.id   a28b08312d9f94856a4002ef58591fb3
#
_cell.length_a   1.000
_cell.length_b   1.000
_cell.length_c   1.000
_cell.angle_alpha   90.00
_cell.angle_beta   90.00
_cell.angle_gamma   90.00
#
_symmetry.space_group_name_H-M   'P 1'
#
loop_
_entity.id
_entity.type
_entity.pdbx_description
1 polymer ?
#
loop_
_entity_poly.entity_id
_entity_poly.type
_entity_poly.pdbx_seq_one_letter_code
_entity_poly.pdbx_strand_id
1 'polypeptide(L)'
;DLAELFDQLSRKAFGRTARVGDCFCGGGSIPFEAARLGLESYGSDLSPVAALLSWAAVNLVGGGTEVQDEVRKAQEEAWEAADRQITAWGIEHDGEGNRADSYLYCVEAKSPATGLWVPLAPSWVISEKYKVVAELKRSAELGGYDISIVTSATDEQMAAAKKGTVQGGELVCPETGNRYGMAGIRGDRRGGGGEGPYGLRLWENEDLVPRPEDVFQERLYCVRWVTSGGERLYKSVTNADLAREEKVLSLLKDRFTDWQEKGYIPSMRIHRGGDKTEEPIRTRGWTHWHHLFHPRQLLTNGLVAMESINSNHAAFLILEV
;
A
#
# COMPACT_ATOMS: atom_id res chain seq x y z
N ASP A 1 23.08 -17.46 -36.17
CA ASP A 1 22.59 -16.95 -34.89
C ASP A 1 22.68 -15.42 -34.88
N LEU A 2 21.66 -14.74 -34.34
CA LEU A 2 21.62 -13.28 -34.30
C LEU A 2 22.74 -12.69 -33.42
N ALA A 3 23.03 -13.30 -32.28
CA ALA A 3 24.08 -12.85 -31.40
C ALA A 3 25.46 -12.89 -32.06
N GLU A 4 25.75 -13.96 -32.79
CA GLU A 4 26.98 -14.11 -33.57
C GLU A 4 27.09 -13.04 -34.68
N LEU A 5 26.00 -12.76 -35.38
CA LEU A 5 25.95 -11.72 -36.40
C LEU A 5 26.24 -10.34 -35.78
N PHE A 6 25.60 -10.02 -34.63
CA PHE A 6 25.83 -8.74 -33.94
C PHE A 6 27.26 -8.63 -33.40
N ASP A 7 27.87 -9.69 -32.90
CA ASP A 7 29.28 -9.68 -32.47
C ASP A 7 30.22 -9.44 -33.67
N GLN A 8 30.01 -10.12 -34.79
CA GLN A 8 30.83 -9.92 -36.02
C GLN A 8 30.70 -8.48 -36.54
N LEU A 9 29.48 -7.94 -36.62
CA LEU A 9 29.25 -6.57 -37.04
C LEU A 9 29.88 -5.55 -36.07
N SER A 10 29.77 -5.79 -34.77
CA SER A 10 30.37 -4.96 -33.71
C SER A 10 31.91 -4.94 -33.84
N ARG A 11 32.52 -6.10 -33.95
CA ARG A 11 33.98 -6.22 -34.12
C ARG A 11 34.47 -5.54 -35.40
N LYS A 12 33.72 -5.65 -36.48
CA LYS A 12 34.03 -4.97 -37.75
C LYS A 12 33.93 -3.46 -37.61
N ALA A 13 32.92 -2.96 -36.92
CA ALA A 13 32.67 -1.51 -36.80
C ALA A 13 33.53 -0.85 -35.73
N PHE A 14 33.76 -1.52 -34.58
CA PHE A 14 34.34 -0.94 -33.38
C PHE A 14 35.63 -1.64 -32.91
N GLY A 15 36.08 -2.68 -33.57
CA GLY A 15 37.23 -3.51 -33.16
C GLY A 15 36.97 -4.37 -31.90
N ARG A 16 35.76 -4.37 -31.37
CA ARG A 16 35.34 -5.09 -30.13
C ARG A 16 33.84 -5.33 -30.15
N THR A 17 33.33 -6.11 -29.20
CA THR A 17 31.91 -6.20 -28.92
C THR A 17 31.35 -4.83 -28.55
N ALA A 18 30.24 -4.44 -29.12
CA ALA A 18 29.63 -3.14 -28.87
C ALA A 18 29.11 -3.03 -27.43
N ARG A 19 29.12 -1.82 -26.91
CA ARG A 19 28.54 -1.46 -25.61
C ARG A 19 27.29 -0.66 -25.84
N VAL A 20 26.20 -1.08 -25.19
CA VAL A 20 24.92 -0.38 -25.23
C VAL A 20 24.64 0.19 -23.84
N GLY A 21 24.43 1.49 -23.78
CA GLY A 21 24.10 2.19 -22.54
C GLY A 21 22.73 2.86 -22.66
N ASP A 22 21.91 2.71 -21.62
CA ASP A 22 20.65 3.43 -21.46
C ASP A 22 20.64 4.13 -20.09
N CYS A 23 20.68 5.47 -20.09
CA CYS A 23 20.74 6.27 -18.87
C CYS A 23 19.35 6.62 -18.29
N PHE A 24 18.28 6.16 -18.93
CA PHE A 24 16.88 6.25 -18.47
C PHE A 24 16.20 4.90 -18.70
N CYS A 25 16.80 3.83 -18.15
CA CYS A 25 16.48 2.45 -18.56
C CYS A 25 15.06 1.99 -18.18
N GLY A 26 14.37 2.66 -17.26
CA GLY A 26 13.02 2.27 -16.85
C GLY A 26 12.95 0.80 -16.47
N GLY A 27 12.05 0.05 -17.11
CA GLY A 27 11.94 -1.40 -16.92
C GLY A 27 13.05 -2.24 -17.58
N GLY A 28 14.10 -1.63 -18.13
CA GLY A 28 15.31 -2.33 -18.61
C GLY A 28 15.21 -2.96 -20.00
N SER A 29 14.24 -2.59 -20.83
CA SER A 29 14.02 -3.22 -22.15
C SER A 29 15.27 -3.14 -23.05
N ILE A 30 15.94 -1.97 -23.11
CA ILE A 30 17.14 -1.79 -23.94
C ILE A 30 18.33 -2.57 -23.39
N PRO A 31 18.71 -2.47 -22.09
CA PRO A 31 19.78 -3.29 -21.53
C PRO A 31 19.52 -4.80 -21.66
N PHE A 32 18.27 -5.23 -21.45
CA PHE A 32 17.89 -6.63 -21.57
C PHE A 32 18.05 -7.16 -23.00
N GLU A 33 17.52 -6.46 -24.00
CA GLU A 33 17.66 -6.85 -25.40
C GLU A 33 19.12 -6.82 -25.88
N ALA A 34 19.89 -5.86 -25.43
CA ALA A 34 21.32 -5.80 -25.72
C ALA A 34 22.07 -7.03 -25.16
N ALA A 35 21.81 -7.38 -23.89
CA ALA A 35 22.37 -8.56 -23.26
C ALA A 35 21.94 -9.86 -23.98
N ARG A 36 20.66 -9.97 -24.37
CA ARG A 36 20.11 -11.11 -25.13
C ARG A 36 20.79 -11.30 -26.49
N LEU A 37 21.29 -10.22 -27.07
CA LEU A 37 22.06 -10.24 -28.33
C LEU A 37 23.57 -10.44 -28.09
N GLY A 38 24.02 -10.70 -26.89
CA GLY A 38 25.44 -10.93 -26.54
C GLY A 38 26.27 -9.66 -26.48
N LEU A 39 25.65 -8.47 -26.39
CA LEU A 39 26.34 -7.19 -26.28
C LEU A 39 26.58 -6.84 -24.81
N GLU A 40 27.65 -6.06 -24.52
CA GLU A 40 27.83 -5.47 -23.20
C GLU A 40 26.74 -4.43 -22.95
N SER A 41 25.97 -4.54 -21.87
CA SER A 41 24.87 -3.63 -21.59
C SER A 41 25.02 -2.93 -20.24
N TYR A 42 24.60 -1.66 -20.21
CA TYR A 42 24.57 -0.82 -19.03
C TYR A 42 23.22 -0.13 -18.95
N GLY A 43 22.58 -0.20 -17.79
CA GLY A 43 21.36 0.54 -17.48
C GLY A 43 21.58 1.43 -16.27
N SER A 44 21.06 2.64 -16.30
CA SER A 44 20.91 3.49 -15.12
C SER A 44 19.58 4.22 -15.15
N ASP A 45 19.05 4.54 -13.98
CA ASP A 45 17.81 5.30 -13.84
C ASP A 45 17.85 6.12 -12.55
N LEU A 46 17.11 7.22 -12.51
CA LEU A 46 16.94 8.01 -11.30
C LEU A 46 16.06 7.26 -10.27
N SER A 47 15.13 6.42 -10.76
CA SER A 47 14.30 5.58 -9.91
C SER A 47 15.08 4.33 -9.47
N PRO A 48 15.28 4.09 -8.16
CA PRO A 48 15.94 2.89 -7.68
C PRO A 48 15.15 1.61 -8.02
N VAL A 49 13.81 1.69 -8.11
CA VAL A 49 12.96 0.58 -8.54
C VAL A 49 13.26 0.21 -10.00
N ALA A 50 13.36 1.19 -10.89
CA ALA A 50 13.70 0.97 -12.29
C ALA A 50 15.09 0.33 -12.44
N ALA A 51 16.09 0.84 -11.72
CA ALA A 51 17.43 0.27 -11.71
C ALA A 51 17.44 -1.19 -11.22
N LEU A 52 16.70 -1.49 -10.15
CA LEU A 52 16.59 -2.84 -9.60
C LEU A 52 15.86 -3.79 -10.56
N LEU A 53 14.77 -3.36 -11.19
CA LEU A 53 14.06 -4.16 -12.21
C LEU A 53 14.96 -4.48 -13.39
N SER A 54 15.72 -3.48 -13.88
CA SER A 54 16.68 -3.68 -14.98
C SER A 54 17.78 -4.64 -14.60
N TRP A 55 18.32 -4.51 -13.38
CA TRP A 55 19.31 -5.42 -12.84
C TRP A 55 18.77 -6.86 -12.75
N ALA A 56 17.56 -7.04 -12.22
CA ALA A 56 16.91 -8.34 -12.09
C ALA A 56 16.66 -8.98 -13.46
N ALA A 57 16.16 -8.21 -14.44
CA ALA A 57 15.94 -8.70 -15.80
C ALA A 57 17.23 -9.23 -16.44
N VAL A 58 18.34 -8.52 -16.29
CA VAL A 58 19.62 -8.93 -16.88
C VAL A 58 20.29 -10.06 -16.12
N ASN A 59 20.29 -10.02 -14.78
CA ASN A 59 21.10 -10.95 -13.98
C ASN A 59 20.31 -12.17 -13.49
N LEU A 60 19.03 -12.02 -13.15
CA LEU A 60 18.24 -13.15 -12.64
C LEU A 60 17.54 -13.89 -13.79
N VAL A 61 16.80 -13.17 -14.64
CA VAL A 61 16.14 -13.79 -15.79
C VAL A 61 17.19 -14.25 -16.83
N GLY A 62 18.21 -13.43 -17.08
CA GLY A 62 19.33 -13.74 -17.96
C GLY A 62 20.34 -14.73 -17.38
N GLY A 63 20.29 -15.04 -16.09
CA GLY A 63 21.21 -15.95 -15.38
C GLY A 63 21.04 -17.44 -15.73
N GLY A 64 20.03 -17.77 -16.55
CA GLY A 64 19.75 -19.15 -16.94
C GLY A 64 18.78 -19.87 -16.02
N THR A 65 18.46 -21.12 -16.38
CA THR A 65 17.43 -21.91 -15.67
C THR A 65 17.81 -22.25 -14.24
N GLU A 66 19.07 -22.49 -13.96
CA GLU A 66 19.55 -22.77 -12.58
C GLU A 66 19.25 -21.60 -11.63
N VAL A 67 19.64 -20.38 -12.01
CA VAL A 67 19.38 -19.18 -11.20
C VAL A 67 17.89 -18.94 -11.05
N GLN A 68 17.11 -19.11 -12.13
CA GLN A 68 15.65 -18.96 -12.08
C GLN A 68 15.00 -19.97 -11.13
N ASP A 69 15.45 -21.20 -11.10
CA ASP A 69 14.92 -22.25 -10.24
C ASP A 69 15.31 -22.01 -8.77
N GLU A 70 16.54 -21.57 -8.49
CA GLU A 70 16.96 -21.15 -7.14
C GLU A 70 16.11 -19.98 -6.61
N VAL A 71 15.90 -18.96 -7.44
CA VAL A 71 15.07 -17.79 -7.08
C VAL A 71 13.64 -18.22 -6.80
N ARG A 72 13.04 -19.03 -7.69
CA ARG A 72 11.67 -19.53 -7.49
C ARG A 72 11.53 -20.32 -6.20
N LYS A 73 12.46 -21.21 -5.92
CA LYS A 73 12.48 -22.00 -4.69
C LYS A 73 12.57 -21.11 -3.46
N ALA A 74 13.49 -20.13 -3.47
CA ALA A 74 13.64 -19.21 -2.36
C ALA A 74 12.39 -18.32 -2.14
N GLN A 75 11.71 -17.90 -3.21
CA GLN A 75 10.44 -17.18 -3.13
C GLN A 75 9.33 -18.06 -2.53
N GLU A 76 9.23 -19.32 -2.95
CA GLU A 76 8.26 -20.28 -2.41
C GLU A 76 8.51 -20.53 -0.93
N GLU A 77 9.76 -20.75 -0.52
CA GLU A 77 10.14 -20.94 0.88
C GLU A 77 9.81 -19.74 1.76
N ALA A 78 10.15 -18.53 1.33
CA ALA A 78 9.83 -17.29 2.04
C ALA A 78 8.32 -17.06 2.14
N TRP A 79 7.59 -17.27 1.05
CA TRP A 79 6.13 -17.15 1.03
C TRP A 79 5.47 -18.15 1.97
N GLU A 80 5.85 -19.43 1.90
CA GLU A 80 5.31 -20.45 2.78
C GLU A 80 5.61 -20.20 4.26
N ALA A 81 6.81 -19.69 4.58
CA ALA A 81 7.19 -19.34 5.95
C ALA A 81 6.31 -18.19 6.47
N ALA A 82 6.14 -17.13 5.66
CA ALA A 82 5.28 -16.00 5.98
C ALA A 82 3.80 -16.44 6.12
N ASP A 83 3.29 -17.26 5.20
CA ASP A 83 1.92 -17.77 5.21
C ASP A 83 1.63 -18.62 6.45
N ARG A 84 2.54 -19.53 6.81
CA ARG A 84 2.44 -20.32 8.05
C ARG A 84 2.38 -19.42 9.29
N GLN A 85 3.19 -18.37 9.34
CA GLN A 85 3.23 -17.46 10.48
C GLN A 85 1.97 -16.60 10.57
N ILE A 86 1.47 -16.04 9.45
CA ILE A 86 0.22 -15.28 9.39
C ILE A 86 -0.96 -16.16 9.81
N THR A 87 -0.98 -17.41 9.34
CA THR A 87 -1.99 -18.40 9.73
C THR A 87 -1.92 -18.71 11.22
N ALA A 88 -0.73 -18.91 11.78
CA ALA A 88 -0.53 -19.14 13.21
C ALA A 88 -0.95 -17.92 14.06
N TRP A 89 -0.79 -16.72 13.55
CA TRP A 89 -1.32 -15.52 14.19
C TRP A 89 -2.85 -15.45 14.13
N GLY A 90 -3.52 -16.12 13.19
CA GLY A 90 -4.96 -16.12 13.04
C GLY A 90 -5.55 -14.76 12.73
N ILE A 91 -4.79 -13.89 12.06
CA ILE A 91 -5.20 -12.51 11.77
C ILE A 91 -5.97 -12.37 10.44
N GLU A 92 -5.97 -13.41 9.61
CA GLU A 92 -6.63 -13.43 8.30
C GLU A 92 -7.72 -14.50 8.17
N HIS A 93 -7.98 -15.28 9.21
CA HIS A 93 -8.95 -16.36 9.16
C HIS A 93 -10.15 -16.06 10.06
N ASP A 94 -11.36 -16.41 9.57
CA ASP A 94 -12.56 -16.44 10.40
C ASP A 94 -12.78 -17.84 11.02
N GLY A 95 -13.80 -17.97 11.86
CA GLY A 95 -14.18 -19.26 12.46
C GLY A 95 -14.89 -20.22 11.48
N GLU A 96 -15.18 -19.78 10.25
CA GLU A 96 -15.93 -20.52 9.23
C GLU A 96 -15.00 -21.13 8.15
N GLY A 97 -13.68 -20.96 8.30
CA GLY A 97 -12.69 -21.48 7.35
C GLY A 97 -12.45 -20.57 6.14
N ASN A 98 -12.93 -19.32 6.18
CA ASN A 98 -12.63 -18.34 5.14
C ASN A 98 -11.34 -17.59 5.47
N ARG A 99 -10.63 -17.12 4.43
CA ARG A 99 -9.47 -16.26 4.55
C ARG A 99 -9.77 -14.87 3.98
N ALA A 100 -9.46 -13.83 4.73
CA ALA A 100 -9.59 -12.46 4.25
C ALA A 100 -8.44 -12.12 3.28
N ASP A 101 -8.80 -11.56 2.11
CA ASP A 101 -7.84 -11.15 1.10
C ASP A 101 -7.85 -9.63 0.85
N SER A 102 -8.81 -8.91 1.43
CA SER A 102 -8.87 -7.45 1.32
C SER A 102 -9.57 -6.82 2.54
N TYR A 103 -8.99 -5.73 2.99
CA TYR A 103 -9.49 -4.91 4.09
C TYR A 103 -9.68 -3.49 3.59
N LEU A 104 -10.90 -2.96 3.70
CA LEU A 104 -11.21 -1.62 3.23
C LEU A 104 -11.36 -0.67 4.42
N TYR A 105 -10.50 0.34 4.43
CA TYR A 105 -10.51 1.39 5.45
C TYR A 105 -11.00 2.70 4.85
N CYS A 106 -11.62 3.52 5.68
CA CYS A 106 -11.88 4.91 5.39
C CYS A 106 -11.29 5.79 6.47
N VAL A 107 -11.00 7.02 6.10
CA VAL A 107 -10.68 8.07 7.07
C VAL A 107 -11.97 8.68 7.55
N GLU A 108 -12.04 9.08 8.82
CA GLU A 108 -13.16 9.81 9.40
C GLU A 108 -12.69 11.18 9.89
N ALA A 109 -13.56 12.18 9.76
CA ALA A 109 -13.36 13.51 10.32
C ALA A 109 -14.66 14.03 10.92
N LYS A 110 -14.56 14.91 11.93
CA LYS A 110 -15.75 15.56 12.52
C LYS A 110 -16.32 16.61 11.58
N SER A 111 -17.62 16.52 11.32
CA SER A 111 -18.36 17.59 10.63
C SER A 111 -18.38 18.86 11.50
N PRO A 112 -17.93 20.01 10.98
CA PRO A 112 -17.98 21.26 11.73
C PRO A 112 -19.40 21.70 12.13
N ALA A 113 -20.42 21.30 11.37
CA ALA A 113 -21.81 21.66 11.66
C ALA A 113 -22.42 20.81 12.79
N THR A 114 -22.11 19.52 12.83
CA THR A 114 -22.81 18.57 13.69
C THR A 114 -21.93 17.96 14.79
N GLY A 115 -20.61 18.08 14.66
CA GLY A 115 -19.64 17.40 15.53
C GLY A 115 -19.57 15.89 15.35
N LEU A 116 -20.35 15.31 14.43
CA LEU A 116 -20.38 13.88 14.16
C LEU A 116 -19.17 13.45 13.36
N TRP A 117 -18.67 12.26 13.64
CA TRP A 117 -17.67 11.59 12.81
C TRP A 117 -18.30 11.18 11.47
N VAL A 118 -17.75 11.69 10.38
CA VAL A 118 -18.18 11.40 9.01
C VAL A 118 -17.10 10.59 8.31
N PRO A 119 -17.42 9.34 7.88
CA PRO A 119 -16.53 8.57 7.04
C PRO A 119 -16.31 9.26 5.69
N LEU A 120 -15.07 9.33 5.24
CA LEU A 120 -14.65 10.08 4.06
C LEU A 120 -14.36 9.15 2.90
N ALA A 121 -15.22 9.16 1.90
CA ALA A 121 -15.00 8.44 0.65
C ALA A 121 -15.58 9.23 -0.54
N PRO A 122 -14.93 9.20 -1.71
CA PRO A 122 -15.46 9.81 -2.93
C PRO A 122 -16.64 9.01 -3.50
N SER A 123 -16.74 7.74 -3.18
CA SER A 123 -17.81 6.81 -3.57
C SER A 123 -17.90 5.69 -2.54
N TRP A 124 -19.13 5.18 -2.35
CA TRP A 124 -19.41 4.02 -1.51
C TRP A 124 -19.64 2.75 -2.33
N VAL A 125 -19.35 2.78 -3.63
CA VAL A 125 -19.33 1.58 -4.47
C VAL A 125 -18.06 0.80 -4.18
N ILE A 126 -18.20 -0.43 -3.66
CA ILE A 126 -17.09 -1.33 -3.36
C ILE A 126 -16.75 -2.18 -4.57
N SER A 127 -17.75 -2.71 -5.25
CA SER A 127 -17.57 -3.51 -6.45
C SER A 127 -18.72 -3.34 -7.43
N GLU A 128 -18.43 -2.81 -8.61
CA GLU A 128 -19.41 -2.74 -9.69
C GLU A 128 -19.77 -4.13 -10.22
N LYS A 129 -18.74 -5.00 -10.38
CA LYS A 129 -18.90 -6.36 -10.89
C LYS A 129 -19.84 -7.22 -10.03
N TYR A 130 -19.73 -7.11 -8.72
CA TYR A 130 -20.51 -7.90 -7.76
C TYR A 130 -21.69 -7.13 -7.19
N LYS A 131 -21.94 -5.91 -7.66
CA LYS A 131 -22.99 -5.01 -7.15
C LYS A 131 -22.93 -4.90 -5.62
N VAL A 132 -21.76 -4.52 -5.10
CA VAL A 132 -21.54 -4.34 -3.65
C VAL A 132 -21.36 -2.86 -3.36
N VAL A 133 -22.09 -2.37 -2.36
CA VAL A 133 -22.02 -0.97 -1.90
C VAL A 133 -21.92 -0.94 -0.37
N ALA A 134 -21.40 0.16 0.16
CA ALA A 134 -21.53 0.51 1.57
C ALA A 134 -22.68 1.54 1.74
N GLU A 135 -23.49 1.35 2.76
CA GLU A 135 -24.55 2.29 3.16
C GLU A 135 -24.23 2.88 4.52
N LEU A 136 -24.36 4.20 4.62
CA LEU A 136 -24.19 4.95 5.85
C LEU A 136 -25.52 5.10 6.57
N LYS A 137 -25.56 4.68 7.83
CA LYS A 137 -26.69 4.89 8.72
C LYS A 137 -26.24 5.65 9.96
N ARG A 138 -26.95 6.68 10.33
CA ARG A 138 -26.63 7.42 11.54
C ARG A 138 -26.67 6.51 12.77
N SER A 139 -25.65 6.62 13.61
CA SER A 139 -25.53 5.94 14.89
C SER A 139 -25.23 6.93 16.00
N ALA A 140 -26.13 6.99 16.99
CA ALA A 140 -25.92 7.82 18.18
C ALA A 140 -24.82 7.24 19.07
N GLU A 141 -24.71 5.91 19.12
CA GLU A 141 -23.71 5.20 19.90
C GLU A 141 -22.29 5.49 19.43
N LEU A 142 -22.07 5.53 18.09
CA LEU A 142 -20.78 5.83 17.50
C LEU A 142 -20.48 7.34 17.42
N GLY A 143 -21.44 8.20 17.76
CA GLY A 143 -21.30 9.64 17.54
C GLY A 143 -21.04 10.02 16.08
N GLY A 144 -21.53 9.21 15.14
CA GLY A 144 -21.27 9.32 13.72
C GLY A 144 -22.20 8.42 12.89
N TYR A 145 -21.62 7.61 12.02
CA TYR A 145 -22.37 6.72 11.12
C TYR A 145 -21.91 5.28 11.29
N ASP A 146 -22.85 4.37 11.28
CA ASP A 146 -22.59 2.95 11.02
C ASP A 146 -22.46 2.71 9.52
N ILE A 147 -21.66 1.70 9.14
CA ILE A 147 -21.40 1.35 7.73
C ILE A 147 -21.81 -0.11 7.54
N SER A 148 -22.86 -0.31 6.78
CA SER A 148 -23.33 -1.65 6.41
C SER A 148 -22.98 -1.98 4.96
N ILE A 149 -22.62 -3.23 4.71
CA ILE A 149 -22.28 -3.71 3.37
C ILE A 149 -23.52 -4.38 2.78
N VAL A 150 -23.94 -3.89 1.62
CA VAL A 150 -25.05 -4.42 0.84
C VAL A 150 -24.49 -5.16 -0.36
N THR A 151 -24.78 -6.46 -0.43
CA THR A 151 -24.48 -7.31 -1.58
C THR A 151 -25.70 -7.41 -2.50
N SER A 152 -25.49 -7.62 -3.79
CA SER A 152 -26.57 -7.63 -4.79
C SER A 152 -27.39 -6.33 -4.81
N ALA A 153 -26.71 -5.20 -4.67
CA ALA A 153 -27.33 -3.87 -4.65
C ALA A 153 -28.13 -3.61 -5.91
N THR A 154 -29.29 -2.94 -5.75
CA THR A 154 -30.10 -2.49 -6.88
C THR A 154 -29.38 -1.38 -7.67
N ASP A 155 -29.85 -1.12 -8.89
CA ASP A 155 -29.27 -0.05 -9.70
C ASP A 155 -29.46 1.34 -9.04
N GLU A 156 -30.53 1.51 -8.26
CA GLU A 156 -30.79 2.73 -7.46
C GLU A 156 -29.78 2.85 -6.32
N GLN A 157 -29.51 1.77 -5.58
CA GLN A 157 -28.48 1.74 -4.53
C GLN A 157 -27.08 1.97 -5.11
N MET A 158 -26.76 1.36 -6.24
CA MET A 158 -25.50 1.59 -6.96
C MET A 158 -25.36 3.07 -7.38
N ALA A 159 -26.42 3.68 -7.90
CA ALA A 159 -26.41 5.10 -8.29
C ALA A 159 -26.27 6.04 -7.08
N ALA A 160 -26.95 5.73 -5.98
CA ALA A 160 -26.83 6.48 -4.73
C ALA A 160 -25.42 6.39 -4.14
N ALA A 161 -24.82 5.19 -4.13
CA ALA A 161 -23.49 4.94 -3.60
C ALA A 161 -22.35 5.63 -4.39
N LYS A 162 -22.59 6.02 -5.64
CA LYS A 162 -21.64 6.85 -6.41
C LYS A 162 -21.43 8.23 -5.80
N LYS A 163 -22.38 8.72 -4.99
CA LYS A 163 -22.27 9.97 -4.26
C LYS A 163 -21.62 9.71 -2.90
N GLY A 164 -20.31 9.93 -2.82
CA GLY A 164 -19.59 9.82 -1.56
C GLY A 164 -19.74 11.05 -0.66
N THR A 165 -19.16 10.97 0.50
CA THR A 165 -19.05 12.05 1.50
C THR A 165 -17.88 13.00 1.21
N VAL A 166 -17.07 12.72 0.19
CA VAL A 166 -16.03 13.63 -0.34
C VAL A 166 -16.38 13.96 -1.78
N GLN A 167 -16.59 15.23 -2.08
CA GLN A 167 -16.92 15.70 -3.43
C GLN A 167 -16.12 16.96 -3.74
N GLY A 168 -15.36 16.94 -4.84
CA GLY A 168 -14.53 18.09 -5.23
C GLY A 168 -13.45 18.45 -4.20
N GLY A 169 -12.96 17.47 -3.41
CA GLY A 169 -11.97 17.70 -2.34
C GLY A 169 -12.54 18.29 -1.05
N GLU A 170 -13.87 18.32 -0.91
CA GLU A 170 -14.56 18.82 0.28
C GLU A 170 -15.34 17.69 0.98
N LEU A 171 -15.41 17.75 2.30
CA LEU A 171 -16.36 16.94 3.06
C LEU A 171 -17.77 17.46 2.83
N VAL A 172 -18.69 16.59 2.45
CA VAL A 172 -20.12 16.85 2.37
C VAL A 172 -20.80 16.19 3.58
N CYS A 173 -21.36 17.00 4.47
CA CYS A 173 -22.06 16.49 5.64
C CYS A 173 -23.36 15.76 5.21
N PRO A 174 -23.52 14.46 5.54
CA PRO A 174 -24.69 13.71 5.07
C PRO A 174 -26.02 14.23 5.62
N GLU A 175 -26.02 14.88 6.80
CA GLU A 175 -27.26 15.40 7.41
C GLU A 175 -27.69 16.77 6.89
N THR A 176 -26.70 17.65 6.70
CA THR A 176 -27.01 19.05 6.38
C THR A 176 -26.77 19.40 4.91
N GLY A 177 -26.04 18.55 4.18
CA GLY A 177 -25.56 18.84 2.83
C GLY A 177 -24.48 19.93 2.77
N ASN A 178 -24.08 20.49 3.90
CA ASN A 178 -23.04 21.53 3.95
C ASN A 178 -21.70 20.97 3.52
N ARG A 179 -20.90 21.79 2.86
CA ARG A 179 -19.60 21.45 2.32
C ARG A 179 -18.49 22.15 3.09
N TYR A 180 -17.41 21.42 3.39
CA TYR A 180 -16.28 21.91 4.16
C TYR A 180 -14.97 21.53 3.48
N GLY A 181 -14.16 22.53 3.14
CA GLY A 181 -12.84 22.30 2.57
C GLY A 181 -11.91 21.56 3.54
N MET A 182 -11.16 20.58 3.05
CA MET A 182 -10.26 19.77 3.88
C MET A 182 -9.18 20.61 4.58
N ALA A 183 -8.75 21.72 4.00
CA ALA A 183 -7.82 22.64 4.65
C ALA A 183 -8.43 23.25 5.94
N GLY A 184 -9.72 23.63 5.91
CA GLY A 184 -10.44 24.12 7.07
C GLY A 184 -10.61 23.07 8.16
N ILE A 185 -10.93 21.81 7.77
CA ILE A 185 -11.05 20.68 8.71
C ILE A 185 -9.73 20.42 9.42
N ARG A 186 -8.60 20.47 8.70
CA ARG A 186 -7.25 20.32 9.28
C ARG A 186 -6.83 21.50 10.13
N GLY A 187 -7.49 22.65 10.05
CA GLY A 187 -7.00 23.90 10.65
C GLY A 187 -5.78 24.48 9.94
N ASP A 188 -5.57 24.11 8.66
CA ASP A 188 -4.47 24.61 7.84
C ASP A 188 -4.65 26.12 7.55
N ARG A 189 -3.72 26.94 8.04
CA ARG A 189 -3.76 28.40 7.97
C ARG A 189 -2.85 29.01 6.92
N ARG A 190 -2.30 28.23 6.02
CA ARG A 190 -1.33 28.70 5.01
C ARG A 190 -1.92 29.64 3.93
N GLY A 191 -3.20 29.93 3.96
CA GLY A 191 -3.83 30.85 3.00
C GLY A 191 -3.46 32.34 3.20
N GLY A 192 -2.64 32.68 4.17
CA GLY A 192 -2.31 34.06 4.55
C GLY A 192 -0.87 34.53 4.29
N GLY A 193 -0.11 33.86 3.47
CA GLY A 193 1.21 34.34 3.02
C GLY A 193 2.37 34.14 3.99
N GLY A 194 2.32 33.17 4.89
CA GLY A 194 3.39 32.84 5.83
C GLY A 194 3.51 31.36 6.14
N GLU A 195 4.63 30.98 6.73
CA GLU A 195 4.92 29.62 7.26
C GLU A 195 4.00 29.27 8.45
N GLY A 196 2.70 29.15 8.21
CA GLY A 196 1.75 28.77 9.24
C GLY A 196 1.81 27.28 9.58
N PRO A 197 1.41 26.89 10.82
CA PRO A 197 1.28 25.48 11.17
C PRO A 197 0.23 24.81 10.30
N TYR A 198 0.48 23.56 9.88
CA TYR A 198 -0.44 22.78 9.06
C TYR A 198 -1.74 22.37 9.77
N GLY A 199 -1.87 22.70 11.05
CA GLY A 199 -3.08 22.44 11.85
C GLY A 199 -3.17 21.04 12.43
N LEU A 200 -2.41 20.08 11.90
CA LEU A 200 -2.37 18.71 12.40
C LEU A 200 -1.21 18.48 13.36
N ARG A 201 -1.43 17.61 14.34
CA ARG A 201 -0.33 17.05 15.12
C ARG A 201 0.65 16.34 14.18
N LEU A 202 1.94 16.50 14.42
CA LEU A 202 2.95 15.69 13.74
C LEU A 202 3.07 14.36 14.47
N TRP A 203 2.99 13.29 13.72
CA TRP A 203 3.13 11.96 14.25
C TRP A 203 4.57 11.70 14.70
N GLU A 204 4.72 11.02 15.81
CA GLU A 204 6.00 10.52 16.30
C GLU A 204 6.33 9.19 15.63
N ASN A 205 7.58 8.72 15.73
CA ASN A 205 7.98 7.45 15.09
C ASN A 205 7.13 6.26 15.58
N GLU A 206 6.69 6.30 16.83
CA GLU A 206 5.92 5.23 17.49
C GLU A 206 4.42 5.27 17.17
N ASP A 207 3.95 6.32 16.50
CA ASP A 207 2.54 6.43 16.12
C ASP A 207 2.24 5.49 14.94
N LEU A 208 1.55 4.40 15.20
CA LEU A 208 1.13 3.42 14.18
C LEU A 208 -0.33 3.60 13.75
N VAL A 209 -1.12 4.28 14.56
CA VAL A 209 -2.53 4.61 14.33
C VAL A 209 -2.82 6.01 14.85
N PRO A 210 -3.88 6.68 14.39
CA PRO A 210 -4.27 7.99 14.92
C PRO A 210 -4.51 7.93 16.44
N ARG A 211 -4.11 8.98 17.17
CA ARG A 211 -4.49 9.16 18.56
C ARG A 211 -5.94 9.66 18.65
N PRO A 212 -6.65 9.43 19.75
CA PRO A 212 -8.06 9.83 19.90
C PRO A 212 -8.33 11.32 19.66
N GLU A 213 -7.35 12.18 19.93
CA GLU A 213 -7.41 13.63 19.73
C GLU A 213 -7.09 14.08 18.31
N ASP A 214 -6.59 13.20 17.46
CA ASP A 214 -6.25 13.53 16.07
C ASP A 214 -7.49 13.89 15.26
N VAL A 215 -7.34 14.87 14.37
CA VAL A 215 -8.42 15.37 13.49
C VAL A 215 -8.99 14.28 12.61
N PHE A 216 -8.12 13.37 12.15
CA PHE A 216 -8.50 12.24 11.33
C PHE A 216 -8.37 10.94 12.12
N GLN A 217 -9.40 10.13 12.04
CA GLN A 217 -9.41 8.75 12.51
C GLN A 217 -9.43 7.80 11.32
N GLU A 218 -9.08 6.54 11.55
CA GLU A 218 -9.13 5.48 10.54
C GLU A 218 -10.10 4.40 10.98
N ARG A 219 -10.88 3.88 10.04
CA ARG A 219 -11.90 2.88 10.32
C ARG A 219 -11.91 1.78 9.28
N LEU A 220 -11.75 0.54 9.71
CA LEU A 220 -12.08 -0.62 8.90
C LEU A 220 -13.60 -0.69 8.73
N TYR A 221 -14.11 -0.79 7.49
CA TYR A 221 -15.55 -0.81 7.23
C TYR A 221 -16.03 -2.02 6.42
N CYS A 222 -15.13 -2.69 5.70
CA CYS A 222 -15.45 -3.89 4.93
C CYS A 222 -14.28 -4.85 4.92
N VAL A 223 -14.57 -6.13 5.07
CA VAL A 223 -13.61 -7.21 4.85
C VAL A 223 -14.13 -8.10 3.71
N ARG A 224 -13.24 -8.36 2.73
CA ARG A 224 -13.51 -9.35 1.70
C ARG A 224 -12.90 -10.67 2.08
N TRP A 225 -13.74 -11.67 2.20
CA TRP A 225 -13.38 -13.03 2.53
C TRP A 225 -13.36 -13.90 1.28
N VAL A 226 -12.46 -14.87 1.25
CA VAL A 226 -12.42 -15.93 0.23
C VAL A 226 -12.73 -17.24 0.92
N THR A 227 -13.77 -17.93 0.44
CA THR A 227 -14.14 -19.27 0.93
C THR A 227 -13.15 -20.32 0.43
N SER A 228 -13.19 -21.51 1.02
CA SER A 228 -12.40 -22.66 0.54
C SER A 228 -12.73 -23.04 -0.91
N GLY A 229 -13.92 -22.68 -1.42
CA GLY A 229 -14.33 -22.83 -2.81
C GLY A 229 -13.88 -21.68 -3.74
N GLY A 230 -13.19 -20.66 -3.23
CA GLY A 230 -12.73 -19.50 -4.01
C GLY A 230 -13.77 -18.41 -4.23
N GLU A 231 -14.95 -18.51 -3.58
CA GLU A 231 -15.98 -17.48 -3.65
C GLU A 231 -15.58 -16.26 -2.82
N ARG A 232 -15.86 -15.05 -3.32
CA ARG A 232 -15.58 -13.79 -2.64
C ARG A 232 -16.81 -13.26 -1.93
N LEU A 233 -16.71 -13.10 -0.63
CA LEU A 233 -17.76 -12.58 0.25
C LEU A 233 -17.36 -11.22 0.80
N TYR A 234 -18.16 -10.20 0.59
CA TYR A 234 -17.97 -8.88 1.19
C TYR A 234 -18.85 -8.78 2.43
N LYS A 235 -18.23 -8.56 3.59
CA LYS A 235 -18.94 -8.52 4.88
C LYS A 235 -18.71 -7.19 5.60
N SER A 236 -19.74 -6.71 6.30
CA SER A 236 -19.59 -5.65 7.30
C SER A 236 -18.65 -6.11 8.42
N VAL A 237 -17.96 -5.16 9.01
CA VAL A 237 -17.01 -5.43 10.10
C VAL A 237 -17.73 -5.87 11.37
N THR A 238 -17.21 -6.89 12.00
CA THR A 238 -17.69 -7.45 13.26
C THR A 238 -16.70 -7.18 14.39
N ASN A 239 -17.12 -7.40 15.65
CA ASN A 239 -16.21 -7.32 16.80
C ASN A 239 -15.03 -8.30 16.69
N ALA A 240 -15.22 -9.45 16.03
CA ALA A 240 -14.15 -10.40 15.79
C ALA A 240 -13.11 -9.85 14.79
N ASP A 241 -13.55 -9.05 13.80
CA ASP A 241 -12.64 -8.37 12.88
C ASP A 241 -11.83 -7.29 13.60
N LEU A 242 -12.48 -6.49 14.45
CA LEU A 242 -11.80 -5.48 15.26
C LEU A 242 -10.80 -6.10 16.22
N ALA A 243 -11.14 -7.23 16.85
CA ALA A 243 -10.19 -7.97 17.71
C ALA A 243 -8.97 -8.48 16.91
N ARG A 244 -9.14 -8.86 15.63
CA ARG A 244 -8.00 -9.19 14.76
C ARG A 244 -7.13 -7.97 14.45
N GLU A 245 -7.73 -6.78 14.25
CA GLU A 245 -6.98 -5.53 14.07
C GLU A 245 -6.17 -5.15 15.32
N GLU A 246 -6.77 -5.27 16.51
CA GLU A 246 -6.07 -5.06 17.77
C GLU A 246 -4.89 -6.03 17.94
N LYS A 247 -5.08 -7.29 17.54
CA LYS A 247 -4.01 -8.30 17.54
C LYS A 247 -2.90 -7.95 16.56
N VAL A 248 -3.22 -7.50 15.36
CA VAL A 248 -2.25 -7.00 14.37
C VAL A 248 -1.42 -5.88 14.96
N LEU A 249 -2.07 -4.89 15.57
CA LEU A 249 -1.39 -3.75 16.19
C LEU A 249 -0.47 -4.18 17.33
N SER A 250 -0.90 -5.11 18.19
CA SER A 250 -0.07 -5.66 19.27
C SER A 250 1.15 -6.38 18.72
N LEU A 251 0.95 -7.29 17.75
CA LEU A 251 2.04 -8.04 17.12
C LEU A 251 3.07 -7.13 16.44
N LEU A 252 2.61 -6.05 15.81
CA LEU A 252 3.49 -5.06 15.19
C LEU A 252 4.26 -4.27 16.25
N LYS A 253 3.60 -3.79 17.31
CA LYS A 253 4.24 -3.05 18.41
C LYS A 253 5.39 -3.85 19.06
N ASP A 254 5.17 -5.14 19.28
CA ASP A 254 6.18 -6.03 19.88
C ASP A 254 7.44 -6.18 19.03
N ARG A 255 7.35 -5.89 17.73
CA ARG A 255 8.42 -6.07 16.72
C ARG A 255 8.94 -4.76 16.17
N PHE A 256 8.25 -3.67 16.38
CA PHE A 256 8.41 -2.44 15.63
C PHE A 256 9.84 -1.90 15.64
N THR A 257 10.42 -1.73 16.81
CA THR A 257 11.79 -1.19 16.93
C THR A 257 12.82 -2.14 16.33
N ASP A 258 12.76 -3.44 16.66
CA ASP A 258 13.66 -4.45 16.12
C ASP A 258 13.57 -4.53 14.58
N TRP A 259 12.36 -4.45 14.04
CA TRP A 259 12.15 -4.51 12.60
C TRP A 259 12.60 -3.24 11.86
N GLN A 260 12.50 -2.07 12.51
CA GLN A 260 13.08 -0.85 11.97
C GLN A 260 14.62 -0.90 11.97
N GLU A 261 15.23 -1.39 13.03
CA GLU A 261 16.69 -1.55 13.14
C GLU A 261 17.25 -2.55 12.11
N LYS A 262 16.50 -3.60 11.81
CA LYS A 262 16.86 -4.64 10.82
C LYS A 262 16.47 -4.26 9.38
N GLY A 263 15.74 -3.17 9.18
CA GLY A 263 15.31 -2.72 7.86
C GLY A 263 14.14 -3.51 7.26
N TYR A 264 13.42 -4.32 8.04
CA TYR A 264 12.23 -5.04 7.58
C TYR A 264 11.02 -4.12 7.35
N ILE A 265 10.98 -3.00 8.05
CA ILE A 265 10.01 -1.92 7.85
C ILE A 265 10.71 -0.56 7.81
N PRO A 266 10.15 0.44 7.11
CA PRO A 266 10.79 1.74 6.97
C PRO A 266 11.00 2.46 8.31
N SER A 267 12.18 3.04 8.54
CA SER A 267 12.51 3.85 9.72
C SER A 267 12.83 5.31 9.39
N MET A 268 12.98 5.63 8.10
CA MET A 268 13.42 6.95 7.65
C MET A 268 12.33 8.01 7.81
N ARG A 269 12.76 9.22 8.23
CA ARG A 269 11.88 10.39 8.22
C ARG A 269 11.63 10.87 6.79
N ILE A 270 10.42 11.38 6.56
CA ILE A 270 10.07 12.06 5.32
C ILE A 270 10.84 13.39 5.28
N HIS A 271 11.61 13.60 4.22
CA HIS A 271 12.37 14.83 4.05
C HIS A 271 11.42 16.01 3.76
N ARG A 272 11.62 17.12 4.47
CA ARG A 272 10.88 18.37 4.24
C ARG A 272 11.44 19.15 3.06
N GLY A 273 10.61 19.99 2.45
CA GLY A 273 11.02 20.95 1.42
C GLY A 273 10.84 20.47 -0.02
N GLY A 274 10.28 19.28 -0.26
CA GLY A 274 9.87 18.85 -1.60
C GLY A 274 8.33 18.83 -1.71
N ASP A 275 7.77 19.30 -2.83
CA ASP A 275 6.32 19.39 -3.04
C ASP A 275 5.59 18.08 -2.70
N LYS A 276 6.16 16.94 -3.10
CA LYS A 276 5.56 15.62 -2.87
C LYS A 276 5.82 15.07 -1.47
N THR A 277 6.99 15.33 -0.90
CA THR A 277 7.35 14.87 0.45
C THR A 277 6.70 15.73 1.53
N GLU A 278 6.41 17.00 1.26
CA GLU A 278 5.69 17.86 2.18
C GLU A 278 4.19 17.54 2.26
N GLU A 279 3.61 16.93 1.21
CA GLU A 279 2.18 16.62 1.16
C GLU A 279 1.70 15.68 2.28
N PRO A 280 2.31 14.52 2.57
CA PRO A 280 1.94 13.65 3.70
C PRO A 280 2.05 14.35 5.05
N ILE A 281 3.09 15.16 5.26
CA ILE A 281 3.29 15.93 6.49
C ILE A 281 2.15 16.94 6.65
N ARG A 282 1.84 17.69 5.61
CA ARG A 282 0.81 18.72 5.61
C ARG A 282 -0.60 18.17 5.73
N THR A 283 -0.89 17.07 5.03
CA THR A 283 -2.28 16.56 4.90
C THR A 283 -2.64 15.53 5.93
N ARG A 284 -1.65 14.89 6.56
CA ARG A 284 -1.84 13.79 7.52
C ARG A 284 -1.07 13.98 8.83
N GLY A 285 -0.06 14.84 8.88
CA GLY A 285 0.86 14.96 10.00
C GLY A 285 1.94 13.88 10.01
N TRP A 286 2.04 13.07 8.96
CA TRP A 286 2.97 11.94 8.86
C TRP A 286 4.40 12.41 8.68
N THR A 287 5.30 11.93 9.52
CA THR A 287 6.71 12.37 9.55
C THR A 287 7.70 11.29 9.15
N HIS A 288 7.28 10.04 9.05
CA HIS A 288 8.11 8.90 8.65
C HIS A 288 7.42 8.11 7.53
N TRP A 289 8.22 7.41 6.73
CA TRP A 289 7.71 6.66 5.57
C TRP A 289 6.79 5.50 5.96
N HIS A 290 6.99 4.87 7.14
CA HIS A 290 6.09 3.81 7.60
C HIS A 290 4.67 4.32 7.89
N HIS A 291 4.46 5.61 8.20
CA HIS A 291 3.12 6.17 8.42
C HIS A 291 2.21 6.11 7.18
N LEU A 292 2.78 5.90 5.97
CA LEU A 292 2.01 5.73 4.75
C LEU A 292 1.33 4.36 4.67
N PHE A 293 1.70 3.44 5.55
CA PHE A 293 1.22 2.07 5.55
C PHE A 293 0.35 1.80 6.77
N HIS A 294 -0.74 1.08 6.56
CA HIS A 294 -1.57 0.59 7.66
C HIS A 294 -0.79 -0.47 8.49
N PRO A 295 -1.04 -0.59 9.82
CA PRO A 295 -0.35 -1.57 10.67
C PRO A 295 -0.32 -2.99 10.10
N ARG A 296 -1.42 -3.44 9.48
CA ARG A 296 -1.49 -4.75 8.83
C ARG A 296 -0.48 -4.88 7.69
N GLN A 297 -0.35 -3.85 6.85
CA GLN A 297 0.63 -3.84 5.75
C GLN A 297 2.07 -3.87 6.29
N LEU A 298 2.36 -3.09 7.34
CA LEU A 298 3.68 -3.11 7.98
C LEU A 298 3.99 -4.49 8.55
N LEU A 299 3.04 -5.10 9.25
CA LEU A 299 3.23 -6.42 9.85
C LEU A 299 3.44 -7.51 8.80
N THR A 300 2.60 -7.55 7.76
CA THR A 300 2.68 -8.61 6.74
C THR A 300 3.88 -8.41 5.80
N ASN A 301 4.14 -7.20 5.33
CA ASN A 301 5.29 -6.92 4.47
C ASN A 301 6.60 -7.05 5.23
N GLY A 302 6.66 -6.58 6.49
CA GLY A 302 7.84 -6.77 7.34
C GLY A 302 8.16 -8.24 7.61
N LEU A 303 7.12 -9.08 7.77
CA LEU A 303 7.31 -10.53 7.87
C LEU A 303 7.87 -11.12 6.58
N VAL A 304 7.32 -10.74 5.42
CA VAL A 304 7.82 -11.20 4.12
C VAL A 304 9.27 -10.77 3.91
N ALA A 305 9.61 -9.52 4.23
CA ALA A 305 10.99 -9.03 4.16
C ALA A 305 11.93 -9.85 5.06
N MET A 306 11.52 -10.11 6.30
CA MET A 306 12.27 -10.95 7.24
C MET A 306 12.52 -12.36 6.71
N GLU A 307 11.47 -13.04 6.23
CA GLU A 307 11.59 -14.42 5.71
C GLU A 307 12.40 -14.46 4.41
N SER A 308 12.34 -13.41 3.58
CA SER A 308 13.14 -13.32 2.36
C SER A 308 14.64 -13.22 2.64
N ILE A 309 15.02 -12.45 3.67
CA ILE A 309 16.42 -12.36 4.11
C ILE A 309 16.90 -13.71 4.64
N ASN A 310 16.05 -14.44 5.35
CA ASN A 310 16.38 -15.74 5.94
C ASN A 310 16.51 -16.86 4.89
N SER A 311 15.75 -16.79 3.79
CA SER A 311 15.68 -17.89 2.83
C SER A 311 16.81 -17.91 1.79
N ASN A 312 17.26 -16.78 1.27
CA ASN A 312 18.50 -16.66 0.46
C ASN A 312 18.74 -15.22 -0.02
N HIS A 313 20.01 -14.80 -0.16
CA HIS A 313 20.40 -13.45 -0.63
C HIS A 313 19.86 -13.09 -2.04
N ALA A 314 19.66 -14.07 -2.93
CA ALA A 314 19.15 -13.84 -4.29
C ALA A 314 17.64 -13.57 -4.34
N ALA A 315 16.85 -14.19 -3.47
CA ALA A 315 15.40 -13.96 -3.36
C ALA A 315 15.07 -12.61 -2.73
N PHE A 316 15.92 -12.15 -1.81
CA PHE A 316 15.79 -10.86 -1.13
C PHE A 316 15.65 -9.69 -2.12
N LEU A 317 16.46 -9.65 -3.16
CA LEU A 317 16.47 -8.59 -4.16
C LEU A 317 15.20 -8.50 -5.01
N ILE A 318 14.36 -9.54 -5.03
CA ILE A 318 13.11 -9.58 -5.81
C ILE A 318 11.89 -9.25 -4.94
N LEU A 319 11.96 -9.50 -3.63
CA LEU A 319 10.84 -9.34 -2.72
C LEU A 319 10.79 -7.95 -2.06
N GLU A 320 11.89 -7.17 -2.11
CA GLU A 320 11.92 -5.77 -1.66
C GLU A 320 11.42 -4.74 -2.71
N VAL A 321 11.03 -5.19 -3.90
CA VAL A 321 10.43 -4.35 -4.95
C VAL A 321 8.91 -4.46 -4.90
#